data_44093db33e604783256cc8939c1d3407
#
_entry.id   44093db33e604783256cc8939c1d3407
#
_cell.length_a   1.000
_cell.length_b   1.000
_cell.length_c   1.000
_cell.angle_alpha   90.00
_cell.angle_beta   90.00
_cell.angle_gamma   90.00
#
_symmetry.space_group_name_H-M   'P 1'
#
loop_
_entity.id
_entity.type
_entity.pdbx_description
1 polymer ?
#
loop_
_entity_poly.entity_id
_entity_poly.type
_entity_poly.pdbx_seq_one_letter_code
_entity_poly.pdbx_strand_id
1 'polypeptide(L)'
;MESSSKSSPEELATRVRQAFNEQARWCAKLGSPFTALLCSTLAERLDGSTAIGSRVLAWPGDPTTEGDALPLRVCGALHSLGRSNQEPSLTAVYPGAARHVSPDDLWLAVRGALERNPSHFEAYLATAPQTNEVGRSAVLIGGFLEIAKRFDLPMRLFEIGASAGLNLNLDRYRYRLGDLRWGDPEAALLLEPQWQGPSPPVDVNFRVVERCGCDVAPLDISVDTERARLASYVWPDQGDRLSRLETAMQTALRDPPRLERMDAAPWVEQRIHQAPDQIGHVRVLFHSVVWRYFSPETQRRIEAHMERCGEHAELQAPLAWLRFELVDRAPGAALTLKLWPGGEESVLAYAQPHGRSVVYFGRP
;
A
#
# COMPACT_ATOMS: atom_id res chain seq x y z
N MET A 1 3.11 6.29 -40.64
CA MET A 1 2.42 5.02 -40.37
C MET A 1 3.45 4.06 -39.79
N GLU A 2 3.66 4.09 -38.48
CA GLU A 2 4.48 3.10 -37.84
C GLU A 2 3.65 1.81 -37.68
N SER A 3 4.10 0.75 -38.36
CA SER A 3 3.55 -0.59 -38.18
C SER A 3 3.90 -1.04 -36.79
N SER A 4 2.96 -0.92 -35.85
CA SER A 4 3.04 -1.61 -34.55
C SER A 4 3.12 -3.11 -34.82
N SER A 5 4.32 -3.68 -34.83
CA SER A 5 4.50 -5.12 -34.94
C SER A 5 3.90 -5.74 -33.66
N LYS A 6 2.80 -6.47 -33.80
CA LYS A 6 2.24 -7.23 -32.69
C LYS A 6 3.29 -8.27 -32.26
N SER A 7 3.66 -8.25 -30.99
CA SER A 7 4.58 -9.24 -30.40
C SER A 7 4.08 -10.67 -30.69
N SER A 8 4.99 -11.56 -31.00
CA SER A 8 4.64 -12.96 -31.19
C SER A 8 4.16 -13.61 -29.87
N PRO A 9 3.38 -14.70 -29.92
CA PRO A 9 2.97 -15.43 -28.70
C PRO A 9 4.16 -15.87 -27.83
N GLU A 10 5.29 -16.22 -28.46
CA GLU A 10 6.51 -16.63 -27.78
C GLU A 10 7.21 -15.45 -27.08
N GLU A 11 7.23 -14.28 -27.69
CA GLU A 11 7.73 -13.05 -27.07
C GLU A 11 6.89 -12.62 -25.87
N LEU A 12 5.55 -12.71 -25.97
CA LEU A 12 4.66 -12.41 -24.84
C LEU A 12 4.90 -13.37 -23.68
N ALA A 13 4.95 -14.69 -23.94
CA ALA A 13 5.22 -15.69 -22.93
C ALA A 13 6.58 -15.47 -22.26
N THR A 14 7.61 -15.09 -23.02
CA THR A 14 8.94 -14.78 -22.49
C THR A 14 8.91 -13.58 -21.54
N ARG A 15 8.23 -12.49 -21.92
CA ARG A 15 8.06 -11.30 -21.06
C ARG A 15 7.33 -11.64 -19.74
N VAL A 16 6.28 -12.43 -19.83
CA VAL A 16 5.52 -12.90 -18.66
C VAL A 16 6.41 -13.70 -17.72
N ARG A 17 7.18 -14.67 -18.22
CA ARG A 17 8.11 -15.46 -17.42
C ARG A 17 9.18 -14.61 -16.75
N GLN A 18 9.71 -13.61 -17.45
CA GLN A 18 10.64 -12.63 -16.88
C GLN A 18 10.02 -11.85 -15.72
N ALA A 19 8.78 -11.37 -15.89
CA ALA A 19 8.07 -10.64 -14.82
C ALA A 19 7.86 -11.52 -13.57
N PHE A 20 7.50 -12.79 -13.73
CA PHE A 20 7.41 -13.72 -12.60
C PHE A 20 8.77 -13.96 -11.92
N ASN A 21 9.86 -14.10 -12.68
CA ASN A 21 11.21 -14.25 -12.12
C ASN A 21 11.67 -12.98 -11.37
N GLU A 22 11.35 -11.81 -11.86
CA GLU A 22 11.63 -10.55 -11.18
C GLU A 22 10.84 -10.45 -9.88
N GLN A 23 9.56 -10.77 -9.91
CA GLN A 23 8.73 -10.80 -8.72
C GLN A 23 9.24 -11.80 -7.69
N ALA A 24 9.72 -12.97 -8.11
CA ALA A 24 10.33 -13.97 -7.21
C ALA A 24 11.54 -13.38 -6.46
N ARG A 25 12.44 -12.68 -7.17
CA ARG A 25 13.59 -12.00 -6.56
C ARG A 25 13.17 -10.94 -5.54
N TRP A 26 12.15 -10.13 -5.86
CA TRP A 26 11.62 -9.14 -4.94
C TRP A 26 11.00 -9.78 -3.70
N CYS A 27 10.19 -10.83 -3.87
CA CYS A 27 9.59 -11.56 -2.75
C CYS A 27 10.66 -12.13 -1.81
N ALA A 28 11.71 -12.76 -2.35
CA ALA A 28 12.82 -13.28 -1.55
C ALA A 28 13.53 -12.16 -0.75
N LYS A 29 13.85 -11.04 -1.41
CA LYS A 29 14.49 -9.87 -0.78
C LYS A 29 13.64 -9.26 0.33
N LEU A 30 12.32 -9.27 0.18
CA LEU A 30 11.38 -8.70 1.14
C LEU A 30 10.88 -9.71 2.19
N GLY A 31 11.48 -10.91 2.26
CA GLY A 31 11.26 -11.89 3.30
C GLY A 31 10.00 -12.74 3.12
N SER A 32 9.66 -13.07 1.86
CA SER A 32 8.61 -14.03 1.54
C SER A 32 9.16 -15.16 0.66
N PRO A 33 9.83 -16.16 1.25
CA PRO A 33 10.39 -17.30 0.51
C PRO A 33 9.32 -18.15 -0.17
N PHE A 34 8.12 -18.25 0.40
CA PHE A 34 7.04 -19.01 -0.21
C PHE A 34 6.53 -18.32 -1.49
N THR A 35 6.27 -17.01 -1.45
CA THR A 35 5.81 -16.29 -2.66
C THR A 35 6.93 -16.27 -3.72
N ALA A 36 8.20 -16.22 -3.31
CA ALA A 36 9.32 -16.36 -4.23
C ALA A 36 9.32 -17.73 -4.93
N LEU A 37 9.12 -18.81 -4.18
CA LEU A 37 8.97 -20.16 -4.72
C LEU A 37 7.77 -20.27 -5.67
N LEU A 38 6.62 -19.71 -5.29
CA LEU A 38 5.41 -19.69 -6.12
C LEU A 38 5.66 -18.98 -7.45
N CYS A 39 6.24 -17.78 -7.41
CA CYS A 39 6.55 -17.00 -8.61
C CYS A 39 7.58 -17.72 -9.51
N SER A 40 8.64 -18.31 -8.96
CA SER A 40 9.63 -19.06 -9.76
C SER A 40 9.03 -20.32 -10.37
N THR A 41 8.17 -21.04 -9.64
CA THR A 41 7.44 -22.21 -10.16
C THR A 41 6.51 -21.82 -11.32
N LEU A 42 5.80 -20.70 -11.20
CA LEU A 42 4.96 -20.16 -12.29
C LEU A 42 5.80 -19.74 -13.51
N ALA A 43 6.94 -19.07 -13.29
CA ALA A 43 7.85 -18.68 -14.36
C ALA A 43 8.36 -19.89 -15.16
N GLU A 44 8.68 -20.98 -14.47
CA GLU A 44 9.25 -22.20 -15.07
C GLU A 44 8.20 -23.08 -15.74
N ARG A 45 7.04 -23.28 -15.07
CA ARG A 45 6.11 -24.37 -15.42
C ARG A 45 4.78 -23.94 -16.02
N LEU A 46 4.43 -22.63 -15.95
CA LEU A 46 3.17 -22.16 -16.52
C LEU A 46 3.14 -22.43 -18.02
N ASP A 47 2.10 -23.11 -18.48
CA ASP A 47 1.89 -23.49 -19.86
C ASP A 47 0.45 -23.19 -20.34
N GLY A 48 0.18 -23.49 -21.62
CA GLY A 48 -1.12 -23.29 -22.24
C GLY A 48 -2.11 -24.43 -21.99
N SER A 49 -1.86 -25.36 -21.08
CA SER A 49 -2.73 -26.51 -20.83
C SER A 49 -4.06 -26.14 -20.15
N THR A 50 -4.13 -24.98 -19.52
CA THR A 50 -5.36 -24.40 -18.93
C THR A 50 -5.74 -23.10 -19.61
N ALA A 51 -7.03 -22.74 -19.62
CA ALA A 51 -7.50 -21.47 -20.20
C ALA A 51 -6.82 -20.26 -19.54
N ILE A 52 -6.67 -20.29 -18.21
CA ILE A 52 -6.00 -19.22 -17.46
C ILE A 52 -4.51 -19.18 -17.75
N GLY A 53 -3.83 -20.33 -17.85
CA GLY A 53 -2.42 -20.38 -18.23
C GLY A 53 -2.17 -19.77 -19.62
N SER A 54 -2.98 -20.13 -20.60
CA SER A 54 -2.95 -19.53 -21.95
C SER A 54 -3.16 -18.03 -21.91
N ARG A 55 -4.16 -17.54 -21.15
CA ARG A 55 -4.46 -16.11 -21.01
C ARG A 55 -3.33 -15.33 -20.35
N VAL A 56 -2.74 -15.87 -19.29
CA VAL A 56 -1.60 -15.24 -18.58
C VAL A 56 -0.39 -15.15 -19.51
N LEU A 57 -0.03 -16.23 -20.22
CA LEU A 57 1.11 -16.23 -21.13
C LEU A 57 0.92 -15.31 -22.35
N ALA A 58 -0.32 -15.07 -22.77
CA ALA A 58 -0.68 -14.16 -23.86
C ALA A 58 -1.03 -12.74 -23.35
N TRP A 59 -0.55 -12.34 -22.17
CA TRP A 59 -0.87 -11.02 -21.59
C TRP A 59 -0.48 -9.88 -22.54
N PRO A 60 -1.46 -9.03 -22.94
CA PRO A 60 -1.20 -8.02 -23.98
C PRO A 60 -0.50 -6.77 -23.44
N GLY A 61 -0.60 -6.52 -22.12
CA GLY A 61 -0.05 -5.34 -21.47
C GLY A 61 1.39 -5.51 -21.02
N ASP A 62 1.81 -4.65 -20.10
CA ASP A 62 3.09 -4.76 -19.41
C ASP A 62 2.94 -5.66 -18.16
N PRO A 63 3.48 -6.91 -18.16
CA PRO A 63 3.29 -7.84 -17.04
C PRO A 63 4.09 -7.47 -15.79
N THR A 64 5.01 -6.48 -15.85
CA THR A 64 5.90 -6.11 -14.74
C THR A 64 5.13 -5.50 -13.56
N THR A 65 5.80 -5.40 -12.40
CA THR A 65 5.22 -4.77 -11.21
C THR A 65 4.95 -3.26 -11.41
N GLU A 66 5.69 -2.63 -12.31
CA GLU A 66 5.51 -1.22 -12.66
C GLU A 66 4.39 -0.99 -13.68
N GLY A 67 4.06 -2.02 -14.44
CA GLY A 67 2.93 -2.06 -15.37
C GLY A 67 1.68 -2.64 -14.71
N ASP A 68 1.21 -3.77 -15.26
CA ASP A 68 -0.05 -4.40 -14.82
C ASP A 68 0.07 -5.26 -13.56
N ALA A 69 1.28 -5.46 -13.04
CA ALA A 69 1.58 -6.28 -11.86
C ALA A 69 1.00 -7.72 -11.97
N LEU A 70 1.09 -8.32 -13.15
CA LEU A 70 0.48 -9.61 -13.48
C LEU A 70 0.85 -10.74 -12.49
N PRO A 71 2.12 -10.90 -12.05
CA PRO A 71 2.46 -11.90 -11.04
C PRO A 71 1.68 -11.73 -9.73
N LEU A 72 1.45 -10.49 -9.29
CA LEU A 72 0.69 -10.22 -8.06
C LEU A 72 -0.80 -10.53 -8.23
N ARG A 73 -1.38 -10.30 -9.41
CA ARG A 73 -2.78 -10.68 -9.72
C ARG A 73 -2.96 -12.19 -9.61
N VAL A 74 -2.06 -12.96 -10.22
CA VAL A 74 -2.11 -14.42 -10.20
C VAL A 74 -1.87 -14.96 -8.79
N CYS A 75 -0.83 -14.47 -8.08
CA CYS A 75 -0.55 -14.87 -6.70
C CYS A 75 -1.68 -14.51 -5.75
N GLY A 76 -2.30 -13.33 -5.89
CA GLY A 76 -3.44 -12.91 -5.09
C GLY A 76 -4.65 -13.83 -5.28
N ALA A 77 -4.95 -14.23 -6.52
CA ALA A 77 -6.02 -15.19 -6.81
C ALA A 77 -5.76 -16.56 -6.14
N LEU A 78 -4.54 -17.07 -6.28
CA LEU A 78 -4.13 -18.34 -5.64
C LEU A 78 -4.22 -18.24 -4.11
N HIS A 79 -3.74 -17.14 -3.54
CA HIS A 79 -3.78 -16.93 -2.09
C HIS A 79 -5.22 -16.82 -1.57
N SER A 80 -6.10 -16.17 -2.30
CA SER A 80 -7.53 -16.10 -1.94
C SER A 80 -8.15 -17.50 -1.84
N LEU A 81 -7.91 -18.38 -2.82
CA LEU A 81 -8.40 -19.75 -2.83
C LEU A 81 -7.80 -20.60 -1.69
N GLY A 82 -6.50 -20.44 -1.44
CA GLY A 82 -5.83 -21.15 -0.35
C GLY A 82 -6.34 -20.74 1.03
N ARG A 83 -6.58 -19.45 1.23
CA ARG A 83 -7.09 -18.90 2.51
C ARG A 83 -8.56 -19.27 2.79
N SER A 84 -9.39 -19.24 1.76
CA SER A 84 -10.83 -19.56 1.89
C SER A 84 -11.11 -21.05 1.99
N ASN A 85 -10.06 -21.90 1.88
CA ASN A 85 -10.18 -23.37 1.80
C ASN A 85 -11.11 -23.86 0.68
N GLN A 86 -11.34 -23.03 -0.33
CA GLN A 86 -12.11 -23.40 -1.52
C GLN A 86 -11.36 -24.37 -2.42
N GLU A 87 -10.04 -24.41 -2.28
CA GLU A 87 -9.15 -25.30 -3.02
C GLU A 87 -8.25 -26.06 -2.03
N PRO A 88 -8.72 -27.22 -1.49
CA PRO A 88 -7.99 -27.96 -0.45
C PRO A 88 -6.58 -28.39 -0.87
N SER A 89 -6.37 -28.71 -2.15
CA SER A 89 -5.02 -29.07 -2.67
C SER A 89 -4.05 -27.90 -2.54
N LEU A 90 -4.53 -26.69 -2.74
CA LEU A 90 -3.74 -25.47 -2.57
C LEU A 90 -3.48 -25.18 -1.09
N THR A 91 -4.51 -25.28 -0.25
CA THR A 91 -4.38 -25.10 1.21
C THR A 91 -3.32 -26.04 1.81
N ALA A 92 -3.24 -27.26 1.32
CA ALA A 92 -2.29 -28.27 1.79
C ALA A 92 -0.81 -27.95 1.48
N VAL A 93 -0.53 -27.04 0.55
CA VAL A 93 0.83 -26.63 0.15
C VAL A 93 1.17 -25.20 0.56
N TYR A 94 0.23 -24.47 1.20
CA TYR A 94 0.46 -23.12 1.68
C TYR A 94 1.16 -23.08 3.04
N PRO A 95 1.80 -21.95 3.43
CA PRO A 95 2.40 -21.77 4.74
C PRO A 95 1.43 -22.09 5.87
N GLY A 96 1.91 -22.82 6.88
CA GLY A 96 1.07 -23.37 7.96
C GLY A 96 0.75 -24.85 7.77
N ALA A 97 0.94 -25.43 6.58
CA ALA A 97 0.94 -26.87 6.40
C ALA A 97 2.17 -27.50 7.08
N ALA A 98 1.97 -28.68 7.67
CA ALA A 98 2.96 -29.33 8.53
C ALA A 98 4.19 -29.91 7.79
N ARG A 99 4.34 -29.70 6.48
CA ARG A 99 5.39 -30.31 5.65
C ARG A 99 6.16 -29.31 4.80
N HIS A 100 7.39 -29.66 4.46
CA HIS A 100 8.14 -28.96 3.41
C HIS A 100 7.45 -29.20 2.06
N VAL A 101 7.18 -28.12 1.33
CA VAL A 101 6.51 -28.16 0.02
C VAL A 101 7.54 -28.23 -1.07
N SER A 102 7.49 -29.27 -1.90
CA SER A 102 8.33 -29.36 -3.09
C SER A 102 7.78 -28.50 -4.24
N PRO A 103 8.62 -28.03 -5.18
CA PRO A 103 8.14 -27.36 -6.39
C PRO A 103 7.13 -28.18 -7.20
N ASP A 104 7.25 -29.52 -7.18
CA ASP A 104 6.33 -30.42 -7.89
C ASP A 104 4.95 -30.45 -7.22
N ASP A 105 4.89 -30.61 -5.89
CA ASP A 105 3.62 -30.57 -5.15
C ASP A 105 2.93 -29.21 -5.32
N LEU A 106 3.70 -28.10 -5.25
CA LEU A 106 3.19 -26.76 -5.44
C LEU A 106 2.61 -26.59 -6.85
N TRP A 107 3.32 -27.03 -7.88
CA TRP A 107 2.85 -26.93 -9.26
C TRP A 107 1.58 -27.73 -9.50
N LEU A 108 1.49 -28.97 -8.99
CA LEU A 108 0.28 -29.78 -9.12
C LEU A 108 -0.95 -29.10 -8.51
N ALA A 109 -0.78 -28.52 -7.32
CA ALA A 109 -1.86 -27.78 -6.65
C ALA A 109 -2.25 -26.51 -7.43
N VAL A 110 -1.27 -25.72 -7.88
CA VAL A 110 -1.48 -24.50 -8.67
C VAL A 110 -2.17 -24.82 -9.99
N ARG A 111 -1.68 -25.81 -10.77
CA ARG A 111 -2.30 -26.21 -12.03
C ARG A 111 -3.76 -26.64 -11.84
N GLY A 112 -4.04 -27.45 -10.82
CA GLY A 112 -5.40 -27.85 -10.49
C GLY A 112 -6.30 -26.64 -10.13
N ALA A 113 -5.77 -25.65 -9.39
CA ALA A 113 -6.52 -24.44 -9.08
C ALA A 113 -6.83 -23.60 -10.34
N LEU A 114 -5.85 -23.44 -11.26
CA LEU A 114 -6.04 -22.73 -12.54
C LEU A 114 -7.11 -23.39 -13.42
N GLU A 115 -7.17 -24.74 -13.40
CA GLU A 115 -8.13 -25.50 -14.19
C GLU A 115 -9.55 -25.41 -13.63
N ARG A 116 -9.72 -25.55 -12.31
CA ARG A 116 -11.03 -25.63 -11.67
C ARG A 116 -11.69 -24.30 -11.38
N ASN A 117 -10.92 -23.19 -11.33
CA ASN A 117 -11.44 -21.89 -10.89
C ASN A 117 -11.26 -20.75 -11.92
N PRO A 118 -11.55 -20.93 -13.21
CA PRO A 118 -11.25 -19.92 -14.23
C PRO A 118 -11.92 -18.57 -13.96
N SER A 119 -13.19 -18.53 -13.57
CA SER A 119 -13.91 -17.26 -13.29
C SER A 119 -13.32 -16.49 -12.11
N HIS A 120 -12.77 -17.19 -11.10
CA HIS A 120 -12.09 -16.55 -9.98
C HIS A 120 -10.80 -15.84 -10.45
N PHE A 121 -9.97 -16.51 -11.25
CA PHE A 121 -8.76 -15.91 -11.82
C PHE A 121 -9.11 -14.73 -12.74
N GLU A 122 -10.15 -14.84 -13.57
CA GLU A 122 -10.59 -13.76 -14.43
C GLU A 122 -10.91 -12.48 -13.63
N ALA A 123 -11.58 -12.60 -12.48
CA ALA A 123 -11.89 -11.47 -11.61
C ALA A 123 -10.63 -10.80 -11.04
N TYR A 124 -9.58 -11.57 -10.75
CA TYR A 124 -8.30 -11.02 -10.29
C TYR A 124 -7.47 -10.43 -11.42
N LEU A 125 -7.48 -11.04 -12.58
CA LEU A 125 -6.77 -10.54 -13.77
C LEU A 125 -7.37 -9.23 -14.31
N ALA A 126 -8.66 -9.01 -14.13
CA ALA A 126 -9.36 -7.82 -14.61
C ALA A 126 -9.04 -6.53 -13.84
N THR A 127 -8.51 -6.62 -12.61
CA THR A 127 -8.30 -5.45 -11.75
C THR A 127 -6.87 -5.41 -11.21
N ALA A 128 -6.33 -4.20 -11.04
CA ALA A 128 -5.01 -4.02 -10.45
C ALA A 128 -4.97 -4.56 -9.00
N PRO A 129 -3.83 -5.11 -8.55
CA PRO A 129 -3.64 -5.44 -7.15
C PRO A 129 -3.75 -4.18 -6.29
N GLN A 130 -4.46 -4.30 -5.16
CA GLN A 130 -4.53 -3.23 -4.19
C GLN A 130 -3.98 -3.70 -2.85
N THR A 131 -3.13 -2.89 -2.25
CA THR A 131 -2.57 -3.12 -0.91
C THR A 131 -2.79 -1.89 -0.06
N ASN A 132 -3.17 -2.08 1.19
CA ASN A 132 -3.19 -1.01 2.18
C ASN A 132 -2.27 -1.41 3.34
N GLU A 133 -0.99 -1.09 3.21
CA GLU A 133 0.03 -1.49 4.19
C GLU A 133 -0.06 -0.64 5.45
N VAL A 134 -0.61 -1.21 6.50
CA VAL A 134 -0.85 -0.54 7.78
C VAL A 134 0.45 -0.26 8.55
N GLY A 135 1.49 -1.05 8.33
CA GLY A 135 2.81 -0.81 8.92
C GLY A 135 3.38 0.57 8.58
N ARG A 136 2.96 1.19 7.46
CA ARG A 136 3.36 2.55 7.09
C ARG A 136 2.88 3.60 8.09
N SER A 137 1.78 3.36 8.80
CA SER A 137 1.33 4.24 9.89
C SER A 137 2.41 4.45 10.95
N ALA A 138 3.28 3.44 11.19
CA ALA A 138 4.39 3.57 12.14
C ALA A 138 5.50 4.54 11.68
N VAL A 139 5.56 4.82 10.39
CA VAL A 139 6.45 5.84 9.82
C VAL A 139 5.75 7.19 9.79
N LEU A 140 4.52 7.21 9.26
CA LEU A 140 3.71 8.42 9.10
C LEU A 140 3.46 9.14 10.42
N ILE A 141 3.24 8.40 11.51
CA ILE A 141 2.95 8.99 12.83
C ILE A 141 4.05 9.94 13.29
N GLY A 142 5.32 9.65 12.98
CA GLY A 142 6.44 10.56 13.29
C GLY A 142 6.25 11.94 12.67
N GLY A 143 5.83 12.01 11.41
CA GLY A 143 5.53 13.28 10.73
C GLY A 143 4.29 13.99 11.29
N PHE A 144 3.24 13.24 11.60
CA PHE A 144 2.04 13.81 12.21
C PHE A 144 2.30 14.38 13.60
N LEU A 145 3.16 13.76 14.40
CA LEU A 145 3.57 14.29 15.70
C LEU A 145 4.38 15.59 15.57
N GLU A 146 5.23 15.71 14.53
CA GLU A 146 5.93 16.97 14.22
C GLU A 146 4.94 18.09 13.83
N ILE A 147 3.89 17.76 13.06
CA ILE A 147 2.82 18.71 12.73
C ILE A 147 2.10 19.16 14.00
N ALA A 148 1.72 18.21 14.88
CA ALA A 148 1.05 18.53 16.15
C ALA A 148 1.91 19.44 17.02
N LYS A 149 3.21 19.14 17.17
CA LYS A 149 4.18 19.97 17.91
C LYS A 149 4.27 21.38 17.35
N ARG A 150 4.24 21.52 16.03
CA ARG A 150 4.45 22.82 15.36
C ARG A 150 3.27 23.76 15.49
N PHE A 151 2.03 23.24 15.41
CA PHE A 151 0.84 24.07 15.29
C PHE A 151 -0.10 23.99 16.49
N ASP A 152 -0.09 22.91 17.25
CA ASP A 152 -1.02 22.65 18.38
C ASP A 152 -2.52 22.86 18.02
N LEU A 153 -2.89 22.49 16.80
CA LEU A 153 -4.24 22.59 16.27
C LEU A 153 -4.80 21.21 15.88
N PRO A 154 -6.13 21.03 15.92
CA PRO A 154 -6.76 19.82 15.36
C PRO A 154 -6.44 19.65 13.87
N MET A 155 -6.36 18.41 13.41
CA MET A 155 -5.99 18.07 12.05
C MET A 155 -7.18 17.59 11.25
N ARG A 156 -7.26 18.02 9.99
CA ARG A 156 -8.07 17.41 8.93
C ARG A 156 -7.13 16.60 8.02
N LEU A 157 -7.36 15.31 7.95
CA LEU A 157 -6.51 14.36 7.21
C LEU A 157 -7.08 14.09 5.83
N PHE A 158 -6.23 14.24 4.81
CA PHE A 158 -6.56 14.04 3.40
C PHE A 158 -5.55 13.06 2.80
N GLU A 159 -5.98 11.82 2.47
CA GLU A 159 -5.11 10.78 1.91
C GLU A 159 -5.39 10.57 0.42
N ILE A 160 -4.37 10.66 -0.44
CA ILE A 160 -4.46 10.26 -1.86
C ILE A 160 -3.87 8.87 -2.06
N GLY A 161 -4.51 8.05 -2.91
CA GLY A 161 -4.19 6.64 -3.05
C GLY A 161 -4.52 5.86 -1.76
N ALA A 162 -5.64 6.18 -1.14
CA ALA A 162 -6.01 5.69 0.18
C ALA A 162 -6.38 4.20 0.22
N SER A 163 -6.70 3.58 -0.92
CA SER A 163 -7.16 2.19 -1.02
C SER A 163 -8.38 1.92 -0.11
N ALA A 164 -8.19 1.26 1.02
CA ALA A 164 -9.22 1.02 2.04
C ALA A 164 -9.20 2.07 3.18
N GLY A 165 -8.34 3.09 3.12
CA GLY A 165 -8.27 4.19 4.09
C GLY A 165 -7.76 3.80 5.48
N LEU A 166 -7.05 2.67 5.62
CA LEU A 166 -6.64 2.17 6.94
C LEU A 166 -5.61 3.10 7.60
N ASN A 167 -4.76 3.78 6.83
CA ASN A 167 -3.81 4.75 7.38
C ASN A 167 -4.46 6.06 7.83
N LEU A 168 -5.69 6.38 7.38
CA LEU A 168 -6.47 7.48 7.92
C LEU A 168 -6.86 7.29 9.40
N ASN A 169 -6.82 6.05 9.90
CA ASN A 169 -7.10 5.71 11.29
C ASN A 169 -5.84 5.58 12.16
N LEU A 170 -4.72 6.12 11.71
CA LEU A 170 -3.42 6.01 12.39
C LEU A 170 -3.43 6.47 13.86
N ASP A 171 -4.26 7.41 14.23
CA ASP A 171 -4.43 7.91 15.61
C ASP A 171 -5.20 6.94 16.53
N ARG A 172 -5.81 5.89 15.97
CA ARG A 172 -6.51 4.83 16.70
C ARG A 172 -5.65 3.59 16.94
N TYR A 173 -4.38 3.65 16.53
CA TYR A 173 -3.39 2.61 16.77
C TYR A 173 -2.48 3.03 17.92
N ARG A 174 -1.81 2.08 18.51
CA ARG A 174 -0.74 2.34 19.48
C ARG A 174 0.60 1.99 18.87
N TYR A 175 1.62 2.66 19.34
CA TYR A 175 2.95 2.59 18.77
C TYR A 175 4.01 2.40 19.85
N ARG A 176 5.09 1.68 19.48
CA ARG A 176 6.37 1.74 20.17
C ARG A 176 7.40 2.30 19.18
N LEU A 177 7.87 3.52 19.45
CA LEU A 177 8.78 4.30 18.60
C LEU A 177 10.12 4.43 19.33
N GLY A 178 10.97 3.42 19.20
CA GLY A 178 12.13 3.25 20.06
C GLY A 178 11.70 2.90 21.49
N ASP A 179 12.14 3.68 22.47
CA ASP A 179 11.81 3.50 23.87
C ASP A 179 10.47 4.14 24.28
N LEU A 180 9.90 4.99 23.42
CA LEU A 180 8.66 5.71 23.71
C LEU A 180 7.43 4.97 23.19
N ARG A 181 6.32 5.21 23.86
CA ARG A 181 5.00 4.72 23.46
C ARG A 181 4.08 5.89 23.16
N TRP A 182 3.22 5.72 22.18
CA TRP A 182 2.20 6.70 21.83
C TRP A 182 0.90 6.00 21.40
N GLY A 183 -0.22 6.68 21.60
CA GLY A 183 -1.56 6.18 21.29
C GLY A 183 -2.28 5.62 22.51
N ASP A 184 -3.55 5.24 22.32
CA ASP A 184 -4.38 4.65 23.37
C ASP A 184 -3.78 3.28 23.80
N PRO A 185 -3.45 3.06 25.08
CA PRO A 185 -2.96 1.79 25.57
C PRO A 185 -3.88 0.60 25.28
N GLU A 186 -5.20 0.86 25.17
CA GLU A 186 -6.22 -0.15 24.89
C GLU A 186 -6.48 -0.37 23.40
N ALA A 187 -5.82 0.39 22.52
CA ALA A 187 -5.94 0.16 21.08
C ALA A 187 -5.52 -1.25 20.71
N ALA A 188 -6.36 -1.92 19.90
CA ALA A 188 -6.13 -3.31 19.53
C ALA A 188 -4.88 -3.52 18.67
N LEU A 189 -4.52 -2.53 17.84
CA LEU A 189 -3.37 -2.61 16.95
C LEU A 189 -2.16 -1.91 17.56
N LEU A 190 -1.10 -2.68 17.81
CA LEU A 190 0.22 -2.19 18.18
C LEU A 190 1.15 -2.24 16.95
N LEU A 191 1.82 -1.13 16.65
CA LEU A 191 2.83 -1.03 15.62
C LEU A 191 4.20 -0.76 16.26
N GLU A 192 5.15 -1.69 16.05
CA GLU A 192 6.47 -1.68 16.66
C GLU A 192 7.56 -1.87 15.59
N PRO A 193 7.91 -0.81 14.84
CA PRO A 193 9.02 -0.90 13.88
C PRO A 193 10.36 -1.02 14.61
N GLN A 194 11.35 -1.58 13.93
CA GLN A 194 12.74 -1.45 14.36
C GLN A 194 13.14 0.03 14.20
N TRP A 195 13.27 0.73 15.33
CA TRP A 195 13.50 2.17 15.35
C TRP A 195 14.95 2.50 15.63
N GLN A 196 15.51 3.43 14.84
CA GLN A 196 16.83 3.99 15.02
C GLN A 196 16.77 5.53 15.00
N GLY A 197 17.58 6.18 15.81
CA GLY A 197 17.62 7.64 15.94
C GLY A 197 16.75 8.16 17.08
N PRO A 198 16.53 9.49 17.16
CA PRO A 198 15.73 10.11 18.22
C PRO A 198 14.27 9.66 18.12
N SER A 199 13.56 9.77 19.21
CA SER A 199 12.11 9.57 19.22
C SER A 199 11.39 10.82 18.72
N PRO A 200 10.23 10.67 18.04
CA PRO A 200 9.41 11.81 17.69
C PRO A 200 8.80 12.47 18.93
N PRO A 201 8.26 13.70 18.82
CA PRO A 201 7.64 14.40 19.96
C PRO A 201 6.31 13.74 20.35
N VAL A 202 6.33 12.88 21.36
CA VAL A 202 5.14 12.12 21.80
C VAL A 202 4.25 12.89 22.80
N ASP A 203 4.79 13.92 23.45
CA ASP A 203 4.06 14.76 24.39
C ASP A 203 3.47 15.98 23.64
N VAL A 204 2.45 15.71 22.83
CA VAL A 204 1.79 16.70 21.98
C VAL A 204 0.28 16.51 22.00
N ASN A 205 -0.46 17.58 21.79
CA ASN A 205 -1.91 17.56 21.66
C ASN A 205 -2.30 17.08 20.24
N PHE A 206 -2.58 15.79 20.11
CA PHE A 206 -2.92 15.20 18.82
C PHE A 206 -4.42 14.94 18.71
N ARG A 207 -5.08 15.65 17.79
CA ARG A 207 -6.53 15.50 17.57
C ARG A 207 -6.84 15.46 16.08
N VAL A 208 -7.57 14.47 15.63
CA VAL A 208 -8.10 14.37 14.26
C VAL A 208 -9.59 14.64 14.27
N VAL A 209 -10.03 15.61 13.48
CA VAL A 209 -11.45 16.03 13.38
C VAL A 209 -12.10 15.64 12.07
N GLU A 210 -11.32 15.31 11.05
CA GLU A 210 -11.80 14.86 9.76
C GLU A 210 -10.84 13.84 9.15
N ARG A 211 -11.40 12.80 8.52
CA ARG A 211 -10.66 11.75 7.77
C ARG A 211 -11.32 11.56 6.43
N CYS A 212 -10.64 11.96 5.38
CA CYS A 212 -11.12 11.81 4.03
C CYS A 212 -9.98 11.33 3.11
N GLY A 213 -10.29 10.44 2.19
CA GLY A 213 -9.31 9.96 1.21
C GLY A 213 -9.92 9.75 -0.15
N CYS A 214 -9.06 9.67 -1.17
CA CYS A 214 -9.47 9.25 -2.50
C CYS A 214 -8.61 8.12 -3.04
N ASP A 215 -9.24 7.34 -3.90
CA ASP A 215 -8.59 6.33 -4.72
C ASP A 215 -9.37 6.20 -6.04
N VAL A 216 -8.72 5.78 -7.12
CA VAL A 216 -9.43 5.49 -8.39
C VAL A 216 -10.34 4.26 -8.28
N ALA A 217 -10.04 3.39 -7.32
CA ALA A 217 -10.82 2.19 -7.02
C ALA A 217 -10.82 1.91 -5.50
N PRO A 218 -11.43 2.78 -4.65
CA PRO A 218 -11.42 2.58 -3.21
C PRO A 218 -12.15 1.29 -2.84
N LEU A 219 -11.63 0.61 -1.82
CA LEU A 219 -12.20 -0.63 -1.29
C LEU A 219 -13.16 -0.32 -0.14
N ASP A 220 -14.34 -0.91 -0.20
CA ASP A 220 -15.32 -0.86 0.88
C ASP A 220 -15.12 -2.04 1.84
N ILE A 221 -14.47 -1.78 2.97
CA ILE A 221 -14.22 -2.81 3.97
C ILE A 221 -15.48 -3.31 4.70
N SER A 222 -16.66 -2.74 4.48
CA SER A 222 -17.92 -3.31 4.96
C SER A 222 -18.30 -4.57 4.18
N VAL A 223 -17.77 -4.72 2.95
CA VAL A 223 -18.03 -5.85 2.05
C VAL A 223 -17.00 -6.97 2.28
N ASP A 224 -17.47 -8.15 2.67
CA ASP A 224 -16.63 -9.32 3.00
C ASP A 224 -15.69 -9.72 1.86
N THR A 225 -16.17 -9.69 0.62
CA THR A 225 -15.37 -10.06 -0.56
C THR A 225 -14.25 -9.06 -0.83
N GLU A 226 -14.45 -7.79 -0.54
CA GLU A 226 -13.40 -6.76 -0.68
C GLU A 226 -12.34 -6.88 0.42
N ARG A 227 -12.74 -7.16 1.67
CA ARG A 227 -11.78 -7.50 2.75
C ARG A 227 -10.96 -8.74 2.41
N ALA A 228 -11.61 -9.80 1.94
CA ALA A 228 -10.94 -11.03 1.54
C ALA A 228 -9.95 -10.77 0.39
N ARG A 229 -10.34 -9.93 -0.58
CA ARG A 229 -9.50 -9.53 -1.70
C ARG A 229 -8.28 -8.72 -1.22
N LEU A 230 -8.46 -7.72 -0.37
CA LEU A 230 -7.36 -6.95 0.21
C LEU A 230 -6.38 -7.86 0.97
N ALA A 231 -6.89 -8.78 1.77
CA ALA A 231 -6.10 -9.74 2.52
C ALA A 231 -5.33 -10.71 1.62
N SER A 232 -5.85 -11.04 0.43
CA SER A 232 -5.20 -11.94 -0.52
C SER A 232 -3.92 -11.39 -1.15
N TYR A 233 -3.70 -10.08 -1.10
CA TYR A 233 -2.46 -9.44 -1.56
C TYR A 233 -1.38 -9.35 -0.48
N VAL A 234 -1.68 -9.74 0.76
CA VAL A 234 -0.63 -9.98 1.77
C VAL A 234 -0.03 -11.35 1.51
N TRP A 235 1.29 -11.41 1.43
CA TRP A 235 1.97 -12.66 1.09
C TRP A 235 1.75 -13.74 2.15
N PRO A 236 1.52 -15.00 1.74
CA PRO A 236 1.03 -16.08 2.61
C PRO A 236 1.89 -16.38 3.83
N ASP A 237 3.19 -16.20 3.73
CA ASP A 237 4.17 -16.44 4.80
C ASP A 237 4.45 -15.21 5.68
N GLN A 238 3.67 -14.14 5.50
CA GLN A 238 3.78 -12.91 6.30
C GLN A 238 2.57 -12.74 7.24
N GLY A 239 2.34 -13.74 8.10
CA GLY A 239 1.21 -13.79 9.02
C GLY A 239 1.05 -12.55 9.89
N ASP A 240 2.15 -11.95 10.37
CA ASP A 240 2.12 -10.71 11.16
C ASP A 240 1.54 -9.53 10.38
N ARG A 241 1.83 -9.44 9.06
CA ARG A 241 1.24 -8.39 8.20
C ARG A 241 -0.25 -8.60 8.03
N LEU A 242 -0.65 -9.86 7.86
CA LEU A 242 -2.05 -10.21 7.74
C LEU A 242 -2.81 -9.90 9.02
N SER A 243 -2.31 -10.29 10.17
CA SER A 243 -2.92 -10.00 11.47
C SER A 243 -3.07 -8.49 11.71
N ARG A 244 -2.04 -7.69 11.36
CA ARG A 244 -2.13 -6.23 11.41
C ARG A 244 -3.21 -5.67 10.49
N LEU A 245 -3.28 -6.16 9.25
CA LEU A 245 -4.31 -5.76 8.30
C LEU A 245 -5.71 -6.06 8.82
N GLU A 246 -5.94 -7.28 9.31
CA GLU A 246 -7.23 -7.71 9.85
C GLU A 246 -7.64 -6.87 11.08
N THR A 247 -6.71 -6.60 11.99
CA THR A 247 -6.96 -5.74 13.16
C THR A 247 -7.28 -4.30 12.74
N ALA A 248 -6.58 -3.76 11.75
CA ALA A 248 -6.85 -2.42 11.23
C ALA A 248 -8.22 -2.33 10.55
N MET A 249 -8.60 -3.34 9.76
CA MET A 249 -9.93 -3.42 9.17
C MET A 249 -11.03 -3.46 10.25
N GLN A 250 -10.85 -4.24 11.33
CA GLN A 250 -11.80 -4.26 12.45
C GLN A 250 -11.89 -2.90 13.16
N THR A 251 -10.78 -2.19 13.28
CA THR A 251 -10.77 -0.82 13.82
C THR A 251 -11.54 0.14 12.92
N ALA A 252 -11.29 0.10 11.62
CA ALA A 252 -11.92 0.99 10.65
C ALA A 252 -13.43 0.69 10.44
N LEU A 253 -13.89 -0.56 10.64
CA LEU A 253 -15.30 -0.90 10.59
C LEU A 253 -16.14 -0.22 11.68
N ARG A 254 -15.55 0.17 12.80
CA ARG A 254 -16.25 0.87 13.90
C ARG A 254 -16.53 2.34 13.56
N ASP A 255 -15.64 2.95 12.79
CA ASP A 255 -15.76 4.33 12.32
C ASP A 255 -14.99 4.46 11.00
N PRO A 256 -15.66 4.11 9.88
CA PRO A 256 -15.02 4.06 8.57
C PRO A 256 -14.65 5.46 8.09
N PRO A 257 -13.43 5.66 7.54
CA PRO A 257 -13.06 6.92 6.93
C PRO A 257 -13.90 7.16 5.66
N ARG A 258 -14.13 8.43 5.34
CA ARG A 258 -14.80 8.80 4.09
C ARG A 258 -13.83 8.59 2.92
N LEU A 259 -14.19 7.69 2.00
CA LEU A 259 -13.43 7.43 0.78
C LEU A 259 -14.23 7.85 -0.45
N GLU A 260 -13.56 8.49 -1.40
CA GLU A 260 -14.15 8.97 -2.64
C GLU A 260 -13.46 8.32 -3.84
N ARG A 261 -14.25 7.83 -4.78
CA ARG A 261 -13.73 7.32 -6.06
C ARG A 261 -13.45 8.49 -6.98
N MET A 262 -12.18 8.93 -7.00
CA MET A 262 -11.74 10.07 -7.80
C MET A 262 -10.24 9.99 -8.07
N ASP A 263 -9.80 10.57 -9.18
CA ASP A 263 -8.38 10.82 -9.46
C ASP A 263 -7.80 11.84 -8.46
N ALA A 264 -6.53 11.66 -8.10
CA ALA A 264 -5.89 12.41 -7.02
C ALA A 264 -5.84 13.93 -7.29
N ALA A 265 -5.49 14.36 -8.51
CA ALA A 265 -5.31 15.80 -8.78
C ALA A 265 -6.62 16.60 -8.64
N PRO A 266 -7.73 16.26 -9.34
CA PRO A 266 -8.98 16.98 -9.16
C PRO A 266 -9.53 16.85 -7.74
N TRP A 267 -9.28 15.74 -7.04
CA TRP A 267 -9.72 15.60 -5.66
C TRP A 267 -8.96 16.53 -4.71
N VAL A 268 -7.64 16.63 -4.83
CA VAL A 268 -6.81 17.56 -4.04
C VAL A 268 -7.25 19.01 -4.31
N GLU A 269 -7.47 19.39 -5.56
CA GLU A 269 -7.96 20.72 -5.95
C GLU A 269 -9.32 21.07 -5.32
N GLN A 270 -10.19 20.08 -5.12
CA GLN A 270 -11.48 20.27 -4.47
C GLN A 270 -11.42 20.29 -2.94
N ARG A 271 -10.49 19.54 -2.32
CA ARG A 271 -10.43 19.35 -0.87
C ARG A 271 -9.45 20.29 -0.17
N ILE A 272 -8.35 20.61 -0.82
CA ILE A 272 -7.32 21.52 -0.29
C ILE A 272 -7.54 22.91 -0.90
N HIS A 273 -8.40 23.68 -0.31
CA HIS A 273 -8.68 25.07 -0.72
C HIS A 273 -8.76 25.95 0.52
N GLN A 274 -8.72 27.27 0.32
CA GLN A 274 -8.97 28.21 1.42
C GLN A 274 -10.47 28.43 1.59
N ALA A 275 -10.93 28.25 2.82
CA ALA A 275 -12.30 28.55 3.20
C ALA A 275 -12.36 28.98 4.66
N PRO A 276 -13.36 29.78 5.08
CA PRO A 276 -13.48 30.24 6.46
C PRO A 276 -13.55 29.14 7.51
N ASP A 277 -14.07 27.96 7.15
CA ASP A 277 -14.16 26.77 8.00
C ASP A 277 -12.81 26.07 8.23
N GLN A 278 -11.74 26.53 7.61
CA GLN A 278 -10.37 26.02 7.77
C GLN A 278 -9.63 26.65 8.96
N ILE A 279 -10.11 27.79 9.47
CA ILE A 279 -9.51 28.48 10.63
C ILE A 279 -9.60 27.56 11.87
N GLY A 280 -8.49 27.46 12.60
CA GLY A 280 -8.38 26.62 13.80
C GLY A 280 -8.04 25.14 13.51
N HIS A 281 -7.70 24.80 12.27
CA HIS A 281 -7.35 23.42 11.88
C HIS A 281 -6.11 23.38 10.98
N VAL A 282 -5.29 22.34 11.15
CA VAL A 282 -4.23 22.01 10.19
C VAL A 282 -4.82 21.10 9.10
N ARG A 283 -4.71 21.50 7.85
CA ARG A 283 -5.01 20.64 6.71
C ARG A 283 -3.78 19.82 6.38
N VAL A 284 -3.88 18.51 6.40
CA VAL A 284 -2.74 17.63 6.12
C VAL A 284 -3.05 16.75 4.91
N LEU A 285 -2.44 17.08 3.78
CA LEU A 285 -2.37 16.14 2.65
C LEU A 285 -1.29 15.10 2.95
N PHE A 286 -1.60 13.82 2.81
CA PHE A 286 -0.58 12.79 2.94
C PHE A 286 -0.77 11.65 1.97
N HIS A 287 0.30 10.90 1.73
CA HIS A 287 0.26 9.68 0.93
C HIS A 287 1.47 8.78 1.21
N SER A 288 1.34 7.52 0.82
CA SER A 288 2.40 6.54 1.06
C SER A 288 2.54 5.53 -0.08
N VAL A 289 3.69 5.55 -0.76
CA VAL A 289 4.08 4.62 -1.83
C VAL A 289 3.00 4.55 -2.93
N VAL A 290 2.54 5.72 -3.37
CA VAL A 290 1.57 5.86 -4.46
C VAL A 290 2.04 6.82 -5.54
N TRP A 291 2.94 7.77 -5.21
CA TRP A 291 3.34 8.86 -6.09
C TRP A 291 3.84 8.41 -7.46
N ARG A 292 4.62 7.33 -7.50
CA ARG A 292 5.15 6.75 -8.73
C ARG A 292 4.10 6.22 -9.71
N TYR A 293 2.87 5.96 -9.23
CA TYR A 293 1.77 5.48 -10.07
C TYR A 293 0.96 6.61 -10.69
N PHE A 294 1.17 7.85 -10.26
CA PHE A 294 0.54 9.01 -10.85
C PHE A 294 1.26 9.43 -12.13
N SER A 295 0.49 9.86 -13.13
CA SER A 295 1.07 10.44 -14.33
C SER A 295 1.88 11.71 -13.99
N PRO A 296 2.90 12.06 -14.80
CA PRO A 296 3.65 13.29 -14.60
C PRO A 296 2.76 14.55 -14.60
N GLU A 297 1.63 14.52 -15.30
CA GLU A 297 0.65 15.59 -15.28
C GLU A 297 -0.07 15.68 -13.92
N THR A 298 -0.58 14.55 -13.42
CA THR A 298 -1.21 14.47 -12.09
C THR A 298 -0.27 14.97 -11.00
N GLN A 299 1.00 14.54 -11.03
CA GLN A 299 2.03 14.97 -10.08
C GLN A 299 2.21 16.50 -10.11
N ARG A 300 2.46 17.08 -11.30
CA ARG A 300 2.63 18.54 -11.45
C ARG A 300 1.41 19.34 -10.98
N ARG A 301 0.20 18.85 -11.26
CA ARG A 301 -1.04 19.51 -10.83
C ARG A 301 -1.15 19.57 -9.30
N ILE A 302 -0.88 18.45 -8.64
CA ILE A 302 -0.90 18.38 -7.16
C ILE A 302 0.16 19.30 -6.57
N GLU A 303 1.41 19.22 -7.06
CA GLU A 303 2.51 20.09 -6.62
C GLU A 303 2.16 21.57 -6.75
N ALA A 304 1.76 21.99 -7.94
CA ALA A 304 1.41 23.39 -8.20
C ALA A 304 0.22 23.86 -7.35
N HIS A 305 -0.76 22.99 -7.09
CA HIS A 305 -1.90 23.32 -6.25
C HIS A 305 -1.51 23.47 -4.78
N MET A 306 -0.69 22.56 -4.24
CA MET A 306 -0.20 22.61 -2.87
C MET A 306 0.65 23.85 -2.62
N GLU A 307 1.54 24.22 -3.57
CA GLU A 307 2.32 25.46 -3.46
C GLU A 307 1.41 26.70 -3.40
N ARG A 308 0.46 26.82 -4.34
CA ARG A 308 -0.49 27.97 -4.34
C ARG A 308 -1.30 28.06 -3.05
N CYS A 309 -1.80 26.95 -2.52
CA CYS A 309 -2.53 26.92 -1.27
C CYS A 309 -1.62 27.23 -0.08
N GLY A 310 -0.37 26.79 -0.14
CA GLY A 310 0.65 27.03 0.88
C GLY A 310 1.07 28.50 0.97
N GLU A 311 1.24 29.18 -0.16
CA GLU A 311 1.56 30.63 -0.21
C GLU A 311 0.53 31.50 0.54
N HIS A 312 -0.71 31.01 0.64
CA HIS A 312 -1.79 31.70 1.34
C HIS A 312 -2.11 31.10 2.73
N ALA A 313 -1.35 30.10 3.17
CA ALA A 313 -1.58 29.51 4.48
C ALA A 313 -1.10 30.43 5.59
N GLU A 314 -1.89 30.49 6.69
CA GLU A 314 -1.61 31.29 7.87
C GLU A 314 -1.46 30.39 9.11
N LEU A 315 -0.92 30.93 10.21
CA LEU A 315 -0.75 30.17 11.46
C LEU A 315 -2.08 29.67 12.04
N GLN A 316 -3.20 30.34 11.75
CA GLN A 316 -4.54 29.94 12.18
C GLN A 316 -5.21 28.93 11.23
N ALA A 317 -4.68 28.77 10.02
CA ALA A 317 -5.16 27.85 8.99
C ALA A 317 -3.97 27.22 8.23
N PRO A 318 -3.07 26.52 8.93
CA PRO A 318 -1.85 26.00 8.33
C PRO A 318 -2.13 24.84 7.38
N LEU A 319 -1.17 24.60 6.49
CA LEU A 319 -1.16 23.49 5.54
C LEU A 319 0.10 22.65 5.76
N ALA A 320 -0.06 21.35 5.68
CA ALA A 320 1.05 20.40 5.72
C ALA A 320 0.94 19.40 4.58
N TRP A 321 2.08 18.98 4.04
CA TRP A 321 2.16 17.88 3.07
C TRP A 321 3.15 16.85 3.57
N LEU A 322 2.64 15.68 3.96
CA LEU A 322 3.41 14.56 4.49
C LEU A 322 3.48 13.45 3.44
N ARG A 323 4.68 13.08 3.02
CA ARG A 323 4.93 12.11 1.94
C ARG A 323 5.82 10.99 2.44
N PHE A 324 5.40 9.76 2.27
CA PHE A 324 6.23 8.58 2.48
C PHE A 324 6.37 7.83 1.17
N GLU A 325 7.46 8.12 0.44
CA GLU A 325 7.61 7.64 -0.94
C GLU A 325 8.99 7.02 -1.20
N LEU A 326 9.03 6.09 -2.16
CA LEU A 326 10.28 5.53 -2.65
C LEU A 326 11.13 6.62 -3.27
N VAL A 327 12.41 6.63 -2.93
CA VAL A 327 13.38 7.58 -3.47
C VAL A 327 14.54 6.84 -4.14
N ASP A 328 14.96 7.34 -5.29
CA ASP A 328 16.11 6.80 -5.99
C ASP A 328 17.37 6.95 -5.12
N ARG A 329 18.18 5.88 -5.06
CA ARG A 329 19.47 5.82 -4.35
C ARG A 329 19.40 5.90 -2.82
N ALA A 330 18.22 5.82 -2.19
CA ALA A 330 18.13 5.69 -0.74
C ALA A 330 17.82 4.24 -0.32
N PRO A 331 18.12 3.83 0.91
CA PRO A 331 17.89 2.47 1.40
C PRO A 331 16.42 2.18 1.73
N GLY A 332 15.47 2.72 0.96
CA GLY A 332 14.04 2.51 1.18
C GLY A 332 13.19 3.68 0.70
N ALA A 333 12.19 4.05 1.51
CA ALA A 333 11.32 5.19 1.27
C ALA A 333 11.67 6.33 2.23
N ALA A 334 11.51 7.57 1.80
CA ALA A 334 11.71 8.76 2.62
C ALA A 334 10.38 9.26 3.18
N LEU A 335 10.36 9.65 4.45
CA LEU A 335 9.30 10.44 5.05
C LEU A 335 9.69 11.92 4.94
N THR A 336 8.99 12.67 4.10
CA THR A 336 9.25 14.09 3.86
C THR A 336 8.04 14.89 4.32
N LEU A 337 8.29 15.97 5.05
CA LEU A 337 7.27 16.89 5.56
C LEU A 337 7.53 18.30 5.03
N LYS A 338 6.52 18.90 4.39
CA LYS A 338 6.50 20.31 4.01
C LYS A 338 5.42 21.05 4.79
N LEU A 339 5.74 22.21 5.37
CA LEU A 339 4.86 22.98 6.24
C LEU A 339 4.68 24.39 5.73
N TRP A 340 3.44 24.88 5.76
CA TRP A 340 3.11 26.28 5.53
C TRP A 340 2.26 26.86 6.68
N PRO A 341 2.44 28.14 7.02
CA PRO A 341 3.28 29.13 6.37
C PRO A 341 4.77 28.85 6.50
N GLY A 342 5.54 29.29 5.50
CA GLY A 342 7.00 29.17 5.43
C GLY A 342 7.49 28.30 4.26
N GLY A 343 6.78 27.23 3.91
CA GLY A 343 7.17 26.31 2.82
C GLY A 343 8.40 25.47 3.13
N GLU A 344 8.78 25.34 4.41
CA GLU A 344 9.95 24.55 4.82
C GLU A 344 9.71 23.04 4.58
N GLU A 345 10.64 22.42 3.89
CA GLU A 345 10.62 20.99 3.63
C GLU A 345 11.76 20.27 4.33
N SER A 346 11.48 19.14 4.96
CA SER A 346 12.45 18.35 5.70
C SER A 346 12.25 16.87 5.46
N VAL A 347 13.33 16.10 5.32
CA VAL A 347 13.31 14.63 5.39
C VAL A 347 13.40 14.24 6.86
N LEU A 348 12.34 13.62 7.36
CA LEU A 348 12.23 13.22 8.77
C LEU A 348 12.77 11.82 9.04
N ALA A 349 12.69 10.93 8.07
CA ALA A 349 13.13 9.54 8.22
C ALA A 349 13.41 8.88 6.87
N TYR A 350 14.21 7.82 6.91
CA TYR A 350 14.21 6.75 5.91
C TYR A 350 13.66 5.47 6.53
N ALA A 351 12.85 4.73 5.77
CA ALA A 351 12.23 3.52 6.28
C ALA A 351 12.06 2.45 5.19
N GLN A 352 11.94 1.21 5.63
CA GLN A 352 11.54 0.12 4.76
C GLN A 352 10.08 0.34 4.29
N PRO A 353 9.74 0.12 3.00
CA PRO A 353 8.44 0.50 2.41
C PRO A 353 7.19 -0.08 3.09
N HIS A 354 7.34 -1.17 3.87
CA HIS A 354 6.26 -1.75 4.69
C HIS A 354 6.31 -1.29 6.16
N GLY A 355 7.15 -0.32 6.52
CA GLY A 355 7.22 0.22 7.87
C GLY A 355 7.87 -0.69 8.91
N ARG A 356 8.65 -1.72 8.50
CA ARG A 356 9.31 -2.66 9.44
C ARG A 356 10.49 -2.05 10.19
N SER A 357 11.22 -1.14 9.54
CA SER A 357 12.37 -0.45 10.14
C SER A 357 12.34 1.02 9.75
N VAL A 358 12.73 1.87 10.68
CA VAL A 358 12.75 3.33 10.56
C VAL A 358 14.07 3.87 11.09
N VAL A 359 14.71 4.70 10.30
CA VAL A 359 15.84 5.56 10.74
C VAL A 359 15.29 6.98 10.77
N TYR A 360 14.99 7.46 11.97
CA TYR A 360 14.34 8.75 12.20
C TYR A 360 15.36 9.83 12.55
N PHE A 361 15.21 11.00 11.99
CA PHE A 361 16.09 12.16 12.24
C PHE A 361 15.37 13.24 13.01
N GLY A 362 14.04 13.28 12.90
CA GLY A 362 13.23 14.39 13.38
C GLY A 362 13.35 15.62 12.48
N ARG A 363 12.74 16.70 12.95
CA ARG A 363 12.89 18.00 12.31
C ARG A 363 14.10 18.73 12.93
N PRO A 364 14.96 19.37 12.09
CA PRO A 364 16.13 20.13 12.57
C PRO A 364 15.78 21.23 13.56
#